data_e36d3cd9d8f506df55b1d70c21b3555b
#
_entry.id   e36d3cd9d8f506df55b1d70c21b3555b
#
_cell.length_a   1.000
_cell.length_b   1.000
_cell.length_c   1.000
_cell.angle_alpha   90.00
_cell.angle_beta   90.00
_cell.angle_gamma   90.00
#
_symmetry.space_group_name_H-M   'P 1'
#
loop_
_entity.id
_entity.type
_entity.pdbx_description
1 polymer ?
#
loop_
_entity_poly.entity_id
_entity_poly.type
_entity_poly.pdbx_seq_one_letter_code
_entity_poly.pdbx_strand_id
1 'polypeptide(L)'
;DAAAAEGSAAVTSGALLAPVRSGADDKAAQRDAFSIDVQAPPNIADYLTRHLELQRFRELSDLTATELSRLLGAADANARELLGTLGYFSPTLQLEMRETPGSSVAQREVIITVEPGRQTRISDVSIDFSGPIQYDPSAEAQREDIVGGWSLRPGQGFTQSGWDSAKNGGQRKLNRLRFPTGTISHSLADVDADAAEAHLSVTYDSGPAFRFGPLQTVPENTQRYGHEAVRLLARLPTGADYDESVMLQAQQRLASSGYYDSVF
;
A
#
# COMPACT_ATOMS: atom_id res chain seq x y z
N ASP A 1 -59.79 48.08 47.30
CA ASP A 1 -60.77 47.21 48.03
C ASP A 1 -60.41 45.76 47.81
N ALA A 2 -59.93 45.25 48.84
CA ALA A 2 -60.42 44.20 49.72
C ALA A 2 -60.29 42.81 49.13
N ALA A 3 -59.45 42.06 49.71
CA ALA A 3 -59.45 41.14 50.86
C ALA A 3 -59.49 39.70 50.37
N ALA A 4 -58.50 38.96 50.75
CA ALA A 4 -58.44 37.94 51.84
C ALA A 4 -59.18 36.64 51.44
N ALA A 5 -58.71 35.47 51.60
CA ALA A 5 -58.13 34.74 52.68
C ALA A 5 -57.93 33.28 52.28
N GLU A 6 -56.84 32.72 52.73
CA GLU A 6 -56.63 31.51 53.47
C GLU A 6 -57.29 30.20 53.04
N GLY A 7 -56.51 29.18 53.04
CA GLY A 7 -56.93 27.79 53.14
C GLY A 7 -55.83 26.74 52.88
N SER A 8 -55.10 26.48 53.94
CA SER A 8 -54.20 25.34 54.17
C SER A 8 -54.78 23.99 53.79
N ALA A 9 -54.01 23.10 53.26
CA ALA A 9 -53.77 21.74 53.71
C ALA A 9 -52.72 20.98 52.93
N ALA A 10 -51.71 20.57 53.64
CA ALA A 10 -50.68 19.63 53.21
C ALA A 10 -51.27 18.23 53.05
N VAL A 11 -50.84 17.51 52.01
CA VAL A 11 -50.60 16.05 52.08
C VAL A 11 -49.43 15.66 51.25
N THR A 12 -48.40 15.25 51.90
CA THR A 12 -47.26 14.46 51.48
C THR A 12 -47.67 13.21 50.69
N SER A 13 -47.12 12.99 49.54
CA SER A 13 -46.88 11.63 49.09
C SER A 13 -45.64 11.63 48.19
N GLY A 14 -44.55 11.10 48.71
CA GLY A 14 -43.31 10.87 48.01
C GLY A 14 -43.50 9.80 46.93
N ALA A 15 -43.25 10.19 45.70
CA ALA A 15 -42.96 9.25 44.64
C ALA A 15 -41.45 9.30 44.39
N LEU A 16 -40.78 8.26 44.84
CA LEU A 16 -39.39 7.96 44.49
C LEU A 16 -39.28 7.88 42.96
N LEU A 17 -38.68 8.90 42.40
CA LEU A 17 -38.13 8.82 41.04
C LEU A 17 -36.99 7.83 41.09
N ALA A 18 -37.21 6.63 40.53
CA ALA A 18 -36.17 5.68 40.19
C ALA A 18 -35.17 6.36 39.23
N PRO A 19 -33.87 6.17 39.40
CA PRO A 19 -32.92 6.71 38.47
C PRO A 19 -33.16 6.10 37.09
N VAL A 20 -33.36 6.95 36.08
CA VAL A 20 -33.30 6.60 34.67
C VAL A 20 -31.91 6.02 34.47
N ARG A 21 -31.84 4.72 34.32
CA ARG A 21 -30.61 4.05 33.85
C ARG A 21 -30.31 4.61 32.48
N SER A 22 -29.29 5.43 32.43
CA SER A 22 -28.62 5.86 31.22
C SER A 22 -28.27 4.61 30.41
N GLY A 23 -28.77 4.54 29.18
CA GLY A 23 -28.47 3.47 28.23
C GLY A 23 -27.03 3.57 27.75
N ALA A 24 -26.10 3.15 28.60
CA ALA A 24 -24.66 3.16 28.30
C ALA A 24 -24.00 1.76 28.42
N ASP A 25 -24.81 0.69 28.62
CA ASP A 25 -24.27 -0.66 28.81
C ASP A 25 -24.92 -1.75 27.92
N ASP A 26 -25.44 -1.40 26.75
CA ASP A 26 -25.92 -2.40 25.78
C ASP A 26 -24.94 -2.56 24.62
N LYS A 27 -23.63 -2.45 24.87
CA LYS A 27 -22.65 -3.18 24.10
C LYS A 27 -22.52 -4.57 24.73
N ALA A 28 -23.60 -5.34 24.69
CA ALA A 28 -23.54 -6.78 24.88
C ALA A 28 -22.42 -7.26 23.89
N ALA A 29 -21.41 -7.92 24.44
CA ALA A 29 -20.28 -8.41 23.69
C ALA A 29 -20.81 -9.12 22.41
N GLN A 30 -20.75 -8.44 21.29
CA GLN A 30 -21.22 -8.94 20.00
C GLN A 30 -20.28 -10.08 19.68
N ARG A 31 -20.77 -11.32 19.85
CA ARG A 31 -19.96 -12.50 19.55
C ARG A 31 -19.77 -12.55 18.05
N ASP A 32 -18.54 -12.83 17.64
CA ASP A 32 -18.25 -13.07 16.24
C ASP A 32 -19.12 -14.21 15.70
N ALA A 33 -19.53 -14.14 14.45
CA ALA A 33 -20.28 -15.21 13.79
C ALA A 33 -19.44 -16.49 13.68
N PHE A 34 -18.13 -16.31 13.51
CA PHE A 34 -17.14 -17.39 13.48
C PHE A 34 -15.76 -16.86 13.89
N SER A 35 -14.91 -17.74 14.37
CA SER A 35 -13.46 -17.52 14.53
C SER A 35 -12.70 -18.11 13.36
N ILE A 36 -11.49 -17.61 13.11
CA ILE A 36 -10.60 -18.11 12.04
C ILE A 36 -9.31 -18.57 12.69
N ASP A 37 -8.96 -19.83 12.47
CA ASP A 37 -7.69 -20.43 12.85
C ASP A 37 -6.89 -20.79 11.57
N VAL A 38 -5.71 -20.20 11.41
CA VAL A 38 -4.83 -20.45 10.25
C VAL A 38 -3.66 -21.33 10.68
N GLN A 39 -3.68 -22.58 10.26
CA GLN A 39 -2.65 -23.57 10.53
C GLN A 39 -1.64 -23.60 9.38
N ALA A 40 -0.56 -22.87 9.54
CA ALA A 40 0.50 -22.66 8.55
C ALA A 40 1.84 -22.37 9.26
N PRO A 41 2.98 -22.32 8.55
CA PRO A 41 4.20 -21.73 9.07
C PRO A 41 3.93 -20.29 9.60
N PRO A 42 4.57 -19.89 10.73
CA PRO A 42 4.15 -18.68 11.47
C PRO A 42 4.05 -17.41 10.63
N ASN A 43 5.01 -17.15 9.75
CA ASN A 43 5.02 -15.99 8.87
C ASN A 43 3.85 -15.98 7.87
N ILE A 44 3.45 -17.16 7.38
CA ILE A 44 2.32 -17.33 6.47
C ILE A 44 1.01 -17.22 7.23
N ALA A 45 0.91 -17.84 8.40
CA ALA A 45 -0.26 -17.75 9.27
C ALA A 45 -0.58 -16.30 9.65
N ASP A 46 0.44 -15.56 10.10
CA ASP A 46 0.30 -14.14 10.43
C ASP A 46 -0.11 -13.28 9.24
N TYR A 47 0.43 -13.58 8.07
CA TYR A 47 0.10 -12.86 6.83
C TYR A 47 -1.35 -13.12 6.41
N LEU A 48 -1.76 -14.39 6.32
CA LEU A 48 -3.12 -14.76 5.96
C LEU A 48 -4.14 -14.23 6.98
N THR A 49 -3.86 -14.38 8.27
CA THR A 49 -4.76 -13.87 9.33
C THR A 49 -5.03 -12.37 9.18
N ARG A 50 -4.04 -11.58 8.75
CA ARG A 50 -4.20 -10.13 8.57
C ARG A 50 -4.89 -9.75 7.27
N HIS A 51 -4.74 -10.52 6.22
CA HIS A 51 -5.12 -10.11 4.86
C HIS A 51 -6.29 -10.89 4.25
N LEU A 52 -6.72 -12.01 4.85
CA LEU A 52 -7.88 -12.75 4.35
C LEU A 52 -9.14 -11.88 4.39
N GLU A 53 -9.83 -11.81 3.26
CA GLU A 53 -11.10 -11.07 3.15
C GLU A 53 -12.18 -11.65 4.08
N LEU A 54 -12.10 -12.94 4.39
CA LEU A 54 -13.00 -13.62 5.32
C LEU A 54 -13.07 -12.93 6.68
N GLN A 55 -12.01 -12.24 7.12
CA GLN A 55 -11.97 -11.50 8.38
C GLN A 55 -13.05 -10.40 8.47
N ARG A 56 -13.46 -9.81 7.34
CA ARG A 56 -14.46 -8.76 7.29
C ARG A 56 -15.87 -9.23 7.65
N PHE A 57 -16.10 -10.53 7.54
CA PHE A 57 -17.41 -11.14 7.76
C PHE A 57 -17.59 -11.74 9.15
N ARG A 58 -16.58 -11.68 10.02
CA ARG A 58 -16.61 -12.27 11.36
C ARG A 58 -17.74 -11.71 12.25
N GLU A 59 -18.03 -10.42 12.10
CA GLU A 59 -19.00 -9.71 12.94
C GLU A 59 -20.46 -9.84 12.44
N LEU A 60 -20.68 -10.49 11.29
CA LEU A 60 -22.01 -10.67 10.73
C LEU A 60 -22.74 -11.83 11.42
N SER A 61 -23.54 -11.53 12.45
CA SER A 61 -24.22 -12.52 13.30
C SER A 61 -25.35 -13.30 12.61
N ASP A 62 -25.83 -12.86 11.45
CA ASP A 62 -26.97 -13.41 10.71
C ASP A 62 -26.59 -14.28 9.51
N LEU A 63 -25.32 -14.69 9.39
CA LEU A 63 -24.85 -15.55 8.33
C LEU A 63 -25.52 -16.93 8.34
N THR A 64 -26.20 -17.25 7.25
CA THR A 64 -26.75 -18.59 7.02
C THR A 64 -25.66 -19.60 6.67
N ALA A 65 -25.93 -20.88 6.86
CA ALA A 65 -24.97 -21.94 6.48
C ALA A 65 -24.61 -21.92 4.99
N THR A 66 -25.53 -21.55 4.13
CA THR A 66 -25.30 -21.44 2.68
C THR A 66 -24.39 -20.27 2.34
N GLU A 67 -24.59 -19.12 2.97
CA GLU A 67 -23.73 -17.95 2.78
C GLU A 67 -22.31 -18.22 3.28
N LEU A 68 -22.19 -18.87 4.44
CA LEU A 68 -20.90 -19.22 4.97
C LEU A 68 -20.16 -20.23 4.06
N SER A 69 -20.85 -21.20 3.46
CA SER A 69 -20.23 -22.10 2.48
C SER A 69 -19.70 -21.37 1.23
N ARG A 70 -20.43 -20.35 0.76
CA ARG A 70 -19.94 -19.48 -0.33
C ARG A 70 -18.71 -18.69 0.07
N LEU A 71 -18.72 -18.14 1.29
CA LEU A 71 -17.57 -17.38 1.82
C LEU A 71 -16.31 -18.27 1.95
N LEU A 72 -16.48 -19.54 2.35
CA LEU A 72 -15.37 -20.49 2.41
C LEU A 72 -14.78 -20.78 1.02
N GLY A 73 -15.62 -20.95 -0.01
CA GLY A 73 -15.13 -21.10 -1.37
C GLY A 73 -14.38 -19.88 -1.89
N ALA A 74 -14.85 -18.68 -1.57
CA ALA A 74 -14.15 -17.43 -1.88
C ALA A 74 -12.85 -17.28 -1.08
N ALA A 75 -12.83 -17.76 0.17
CA ALA A 75 -11.64 -17.70 1.02
C ALA A 75 -10.51 -18.61 0.51
N ASP A 76 -10.81 -19.77 -0.08
CA ASP A 76 -9.78 -20.63 -0.73
C ASP A 76 -9.09 -19.87 -1.86
N ALA A 77 -9.86 -19.28 -2.78
CA ALA A 77 -9.31 -18.51 -3.89
C ALA A 77 -8.48 -17.31 -3.40
N ASN A 78 -9.01 -16.56 -2.43
CA ASN A 78 -8.30 -15.42 -1.84
C ASN A 78 -7.01 -15.84 -1.11
N ALA A 79 -7.03 -16.94 -0.37
CA ALA A 79 -5.83 -17.47 0.28
C ALA A 79 -4.75 -17.87 -0.74
N ARG A 80 -5.13 -18.48 -1.88
CA ARG A 80 -4.19 -18.80 -2.97
C ARG A 80 -3.60 -17.56 -3.61
N GLU A 81 -4.39 -16.53 -3.85
CA GLU A 81 -3.90 -15.24 -4.35
C GLU A 81 -2.89 -14.62 -3.39
N LEU A 82 -3.20 -14.58 -2.09
CA LEU A 82 -2.31 -14.06 -1.06
C LEU A 82 -1.01 -14.85 -0.99
N LEU A 83 -1.06 -16.19 -1.07
CA LEU A 83 0.13 -17.03 -1.10
C LEU A 83 0.96 -16.81 -2.36
N GLY A 84 0.31 -16.59 -3.50
CA GLY A 84 0.98 -16.21 -4.75
C GLY A 84 1.79 -14.92 -4.62
N THR A 85 1.29 -13.92 -3.87
CA THR A 85 2.06 -12.69 -3.60
C THR A 85 3.34 -12.93 -2.81
N LEU A 86 3.39 -14.02 -2.04
CA LEU A 86 4.56 -14.47 -1.28
C LEU A 86 5.45 -15.46 -2.06
N GLY A 87 5.07 -15.78 -3.31
CA GLY A 87 5.81 -16.70 -4.18
C GLY A 87 5.43 -18.18 -4.04
N TYR A 88 4.30 -18.48 -3.40
CA TYR A 88 3.80 -19.85 -3.29
C TYR A 88 2.64 -20.06 -4.26
N PHE A 89 2.91 -20.65 -5.43
CA PHE A 89 1.93 -20.79 -6.51
C PHE A 89 1.26 -22.16 -6.58
N SER A 90 1.77 -23.14 -5.85
CA SER A 90 1.21 -24.49 -5.79
C SER A 90 0.92 -24.93 -4.34
N PRO A 91 0.18 -24.13 -3.54
CA PRO A 91 -0.15 -24.51 -2.17
C PRO A 91 -1.27 -25.54 -2.12
N THR A 92 -1.23 -26.42 -1.12
CA THR A 92 -2.37 -27.24 -0.73
C THR A 92 -3.12 -26.55 0.41
N LEU A 93 -4.42 -26.36 0.21
CA LEU A 93 -5.30 -25.72 1.17
C LEU A 93 -6.44 -26.66 1.55
N GLN A 94 -6.75 -26.72 2.84
CA GLN A 94 -7.93 -27.39 3.37
C GLN A 94 -8.68 -26.41 4.28
N LEU A 95 -9.94 -26.16 3.96
CA LEU A 95 -10.82 -25.29 4.73
C LEU A 95 -11.91 -26.14 5.36
N GLU A 96 -11.97 -26.13 6.68
CA GLU A 96 -12.97 -26.85 7.45
C GLU A 96 -13.73 -25.88 8.34
N MET A 97 -15.02 -26.15 8.54
CA MET A 97 -15.84 -25.46 9.50
C MET A 97 -16.20 -26.42 10.62
N ARG A 98 -15.96 -26.00 11.85
CA ARG A 98 -16.30 -26.75 13.05
C ARG A 98 -17.28 -25.96 13.92
N GLU A 99 -18.30 -26.61 14.44
CA GLU A 99 -19.15 -26.01 15.45
C GLU A 99 -18.46 -26.08 16.82
N THR A 100 -18.48 -24.96 17.54
CA THR A 100 -17.88 -24.81 18.87
C THR A 100 -18.96 -24.39 19.90
N PRO A 101 -19.91 -25.28 20.20
CA PRO A 101 -21.00 -24.95 21.11
C PRO A 101 -20.46 -24.65 22.53
N GLY A 102 -20.84 -23.51 23.08
CA GLY A 102 -20.39 -23.07 24.42
C GLY A 102 -19.11 -22.22 24.40
N SER A 103 -18.52 -21.94 23.27
CA SER A 103 -17.41 -20.99 23.14
C SER A 103 -17.86 -19.56 23.49
N SER A 104 -17.03 -18.83 24.23
CA SER A 104 -17.25 -17.41 24.53
C SER A 104 -16.90 -16.48 23.36
N VAL A 105 -16.16 -16.97 22.36
CA VAL A 105 -15.67 -16.17 21.23
C VAL A 105 -16.63 -16.25 20.05
N ALA A 106 -16.90 -17.45 19.55
CA ALA A 106 -17.79 -17.70 18.41
C ALA A 106 -18.40 -19.09 18.49
N GLN A 107 -19.58 -19.29 17.88
CA GLN A 107 -20.24 -20.58 17.84
C GLN A 107 -19.67 -21.51 16.73
N ARG A 108 -18.90 -20.96 15.83
CA ARG A 108 -18.29 -21.67 14.69
C ARG A 108 -16.83 -21.27 14.60
N GLU A 109 -16.02 -22.21 14.14
CA GLU A 109 -14.60 -21.99 13.88
C GLU A 109 -14.29 -22.42 12.45
N VAL A 110 -13.63 -21.55 11.69
CA VAL A 110 -13.11 -21.83 10.36
C VAL A 110 -11.63 -22.16 10.53
N ILE A 111 -11.25 -23.38 10.21
CA ILE A 111 -9.86 -23.84 10.24
C ILE A 111 -9.36 -23.84 8.82
N ILE A 112 -8.25 -23.15 8.57
CA ILE A 112 -7.57 -23.08 7.28
C ILE A 112 -6.20 -23.71 7.44
N THR A 113 -6.05 -24.92 6.96
CA THR A 113 -4.76 -25.63 6.96
C THR A 113 -4.06 -25.36 5.64
N VAL A 114 -2.82 -24.89 5.72
CA VAL A 114 -2.02 -24.46 4.58
C VAL A 114 -0.69 -25.21 4.55
N GLU A 115 -0.48 -25.96 3.49
CA GLU A 115 0.81 -26.48 3.09
C GLU A 115 1.32 -25.64 1.91
N PRO A 116 2.23 -24.68 2.14
CA PRO A 116 2.60 -23.69 1.11
C PRO A 116 3.36 -24.31 -0.07
N GLY A 117 3.97 -25.45 0.11
CA GLY A 117 4.83 -26.06 -0.90
C GLY A 117 6.18 -25.35 -1.03
N ARG A 118 6.80 -25.46 -2.22
CA ARG A 118 8.07 -24.79 -2.52
C ARG A 118 7.83 -23.33 -2.87
N GLN A 119 8.60 -22.42 -2.29
CA GLN A 119 8.62 -21.04 -2.72
C GLN A 119 9.31 -20.92 -4.08
N THR A 120 8.67 -20.23 -5.00
CA THR A 120 9.22 -19.93 -6.33
C THR A 120 10.49 -19.10 -6.19
N ARG A 121 11.54 -19.49 -6.93
CA ARG A 121 12.81 -18.77 -6.97
C ARG A 121 13.01 -18.11 -8.32
N ILE A 122 13.66 -16.98 -8.30
CA ILE A 122 14.03 -16.26 -9.51
C ILE A 122 15.14 -17.05 -10.20
N SER A 123 14.91 -17.48 -11.44
CA SER A 123 15.91 -18.17 -12.27
C SER A 123 16.76 -17.20 -13.04
N ASP A 124 16.16 -16.19 -13.67
CA ASP A 124 16.87 -15.13 -14.38
C ASP A 124 16.12 -13.79 -14.35
N VAL A 125 16.85 -12.72 -14.65
CA VAL A 125 16.34 -11.36 -14.76
C VAL A 125 16.88 -10.72 -16.03
N SER A 126 15.99 -10.28 -16.93
CA SER A 126 16.31 -9.47 -18.11
C SER A 126 15.86 -8.02 -17.89
N ILE A 127 16.77 -7.09 -18.07
CA ILE A 127 16.52 -5.66 -17.99
C ILE A 127 16.90 -5.03 -19.30
N ASP A 128 15.90 -4.55 -20.03
CA ASP A 128 16.05 -3.96 -21.34
C ASP A 128 15.72 -2.47 -21.32
N PHE A 129 16.22 -1.75 -22.31
CA PHE A 129 16.00 -0.33 -22.49
C PHE A 129 15.44 -0.03 -23.87
N SER A 130 14.54 0.93 -23.96
CA SER A 130 14.02 1.50 -25.20
C SER A 130 14.09 3.03 -25.17
N GLY A 131 13.98 3.63 -26.36
CA GLY A 131 14.15 5.06 -26.53
C GLY A 131 15.61 5.51 -26.56
N PRO A 132 15.87 6.82 -26.45
CA PRO A 132 17.22 7.41 -26.56
C PRO A 132 18.27 6.80 -25.63
N ILE A 133 17.92 6.39 -24.44
CA ILE A 133 18.85 5.77 -23.48
C ILE A 133 19.57 4.54 -24.07
N GLN A 134 18.89 3.81 -24.96
CA GLN A 134 19.42 2.57 -25.52
C GLN A 134 20.70 2.80 -26.34
N TYR A 135 20.75 3.92 -27.06
CA TYR A 135 21.81 4.21 -28.06
C TYR A 135 22.72 5.35 -27.62
N ASP A 136 22.40 6.12 -26.60
CA ASP A 136 23.22 7.23 -26.11
C ASP A 136 24.45 6.72 -25.35
N PRO A 137 25.68 6.88 -25.88
CA PRO A 137 26.89 6.45 -25.16
C PRO A 137 27.07 7.15 -23.85
N SER A 138 26.60 8.40 -23.71
CA SER A 138 26.71 9.17 -22.48
C SER A 138 25.74 8.70 -21.38
N ALA A 139 24.78 7.84 -21.70
CA ALA A 139 23.87 7.18 -20.75
C ALA A 139 24.35 5.78 -20.32
N GLU A 140 25.52 5.33 -20.74
CA GLU A 140 26.06 4.01 -20.41
C GLU A 140 26.17 3.80 -18.90
N ALA A 141 26.77 4.73 -18.18
CA ALA A 141 26.89 4.68 -16.72
C ALA A 141 25.52 4.62 -16.02
N GLN A 142 24.49 5.30 -16.57
CA GLN A 142 23.15 5.25 -16.05
C GLN A 142 22.50 3.87 -16.26
N ARG A 143 22.67 3.27 -17.44
CA ARG A 143 22.21 1.87 -17.68
C ARG A 143 22.89 0.90 -16.72
N GLU A 144 24.21 1.01 -16.57
CA GLU A 144 24.98 0.17 -15.65
C GLU A 144 24.52 0.34 -14.19
N ASP A 145 24.21 1.56 -13.73
CA ASP A 145 23.68 1.81 -12.39
C ASP A 145 22.29 1.18 -12.21
N ILE A 146 21.44 1.23 -13.22
CA ILE A 146 20.10 0.60 -13.16
C ILE A 146 20.25 -0.93 -13.05
N VAL A 147 21.03 -1.54 -13.95
CA VAL A 147 21.23 -2.99 -13.99
C VAL A 147 22.00 -3.48 -12.76
N GLY A 148 23.12 -2.83 -12.41
CA GLY A 148 23.96 -3.19 -11.27
C GLY A 148 23.27 -3.02 -9.93
N GLY A 149 22.41 -2.02 -9.80
CA GLY A 149 21.64 -1.74 -8.60
C GLY A 149 20.28 -2.44 -8.53
N TRP A 150 19.99 -3.36 -9.44
CA TRP A 150 18.76 -4.15 -9.39
C TRP A 150 18.71 -5.03 -8.14
N SER A 151 17.61 -4.97 -7.40
CA SER A 151 17.53 -5.58 -6.07
C SER A 151 17.27 -7.08 -6.07
N LEU A 152 16.67 -7.61 -7.14
CA LEU A 152 16.37 -9.04 -7.27
C LEU A 152 17.48 -9.78 -8.01
N ARG A 153 17.89 -10.93 -7.45
CA ARG A 153 18.98 -11.74 -8.01
C ARG A 153 18.49 -13.16 -8.26
N PRO A 154 19.03 -13.88 -9.27
CA PRO A 154 18.81 -15.29 -9.43
C PRO A 154 19.07 -16.07 -8.12
N GLY A 155 18.22 -17.06 -7.82
CA GLY A 155 18.24 -17.84 -6.61
C GLY A 155 17.47 -17.27 -5.42
N GLN A 156 17.10 -15.99 -5.43
CA GLN A 156 16.23 -15.40 -4.39
C GLN A 156 14.79 -15.88 -4.53
N GLY A 157 14.06 -15.92 -3.40
CA GLY A 157 12.62 -16.16 -3.41
C GLY A 157 11.87 -15.03 -4.11
N PHE A 158 10.93 -15.40 -4.98
CA PHE A 158 10.04 -14.43 -5.60
C PHE A 158 9.00 -13.93 -4.60
N THR A 159 8.75 -12.62 -4.60
CA THR A 159 7.58 -12.00 -3.97
C THR A 159 7.06 -10.86 -4.84
N GLN A 160 5.75 -10.63 -4.84
CA GLN A 160 5.16 -9.52 -5.61
C GLN A 160 5.71 -8.17 -5.15
N SER A 161 5.83 -7.96 -3.84
CA SER A 161 6.37 -6.71 -3.28
C SER A 161 7.83 -6.48 -3.66
N GLY A 162 8.64 -7.54 -3.69
CA GLY A 162 10.03 -7.47 -4.17
C GLY A 162 10.11 -7.10 -5.64
N TRP A 163 9.26 -7.71 -6.46
CA TRP A 163 9.16 -7.41 -7.89
C TRP A 163 8.77 -5.95 -8.15
N ASP A 164 7.73 -5.45 -7.47
CA ASP A 164 7.28 -4.07 -7.61
C ASP A 164 8.33 -3.07 -7.10
N SER A 165 8.99 -3.39 -6.01
CA SER A 165 10.08 -2.56 -5.46
C SER A 165 11.27 -2.48 -6.40
N ALA A 166 11.65 -3.60 -7.03
CA ALA A 166 12.76 -3.64 -7.99
C ALA A 166 12.45 -2.80 -9.23
N LYS A 167 11.27 -2.99 -9.83
CA LYS A 167 10.82 -2.22 -10.99
C LYS A 167 10.80 -0.72 -10.71
N ASN A 168 10.16 -0.34 -9.61
CA ASN A 168 10.08 1.08 -9.20
C ASN A 168 11.45 1.66 -8.86
N GLY A 169 12.35 0.85 -8.30
CA GLY A 169 13.73 1.24 -8.03
C GLY A 169 14.49 1.59 -9.31
N GLY A 170 14.38 0.74 -10.33
CA GLY A 170 14.98 0.98 -11.65
C GLY A 170 14.39 2.23 -12.33
N GLN A 171 13.06 2.40 -12.28
CA GLN A 171 12.42 3.59 -12.85
C GLN A 171 12.84 4.88 -12.15
N ARG A 172 12.96 4.89 -10.83
CA ARG A 172 13.50 6.07 -10.11
C ARG A 172 14.91 6.41 -10.54
N LYS A 173 15.78 5.41 -10.75
CA LYS A 173 17.13 5.63 -11.25
C LYS A 173 17.14 6.18 -12.68
N LEU A 174 16.24 5.68 -13.54
CA LEU A 174 16.03 6.21 -14.89
C LEU A 174 15.65 7.69 -14.85
N ASN A 175 14.71 8.06 -13.98
CA ASN A 175 14.12 9.41 -13.95
C ASN A 175 15.02 10.46 -13.26
N ARG A 176 16.04 10.02 -12.53
CA ARG A 176 16.96 10.94 -11.82
C ARG A 176 17.86 11.75 -12.74
N LEU A 177 18.23 11.21 -13.90
CA LEU A 177 19.17 11.82 -14.81
C LEU A 177 18.59 11.79 -16.24
N ARG A 178 18.69 12.90 -16.96
CA ARG A 178 18.34 13.06 -18.39
C ARG A 178 16.91 12.70 -18.78
N PHE A 179 16.31 11.66 -18.20
CA PHE A 179 15.07 11.06 -18.67
C PHE A 179 13.95 11.13 -17.60
N PRO A 180 13.56 12.33 -17.13
CA PRO A 180 12.58 12.49 -16.03
C PRO A 180 11.17 11.95 -16.35
N THR A 181 10.87 11.70 -17.62
CA THR A 181 9.59 11.16 -18.09
C THR A 181 9.66 9.67 -18.43
N GLY A 182 10.76 9.00 -18.07
CA GLY A 182 10.93 7.59 -18.34
C GLY A 182 9.89 6.73 -17.61
N THR A 183 9.45 5.67 -18.29
CA THR A 183 8.41 4.77 -17.81
C THR A 183 8.81 3.30 -17.99
N ILE A 184 8.09 2.42 -17.35
CA ILE A 184 8.16 0.98 -17.63
C ILE A 184 7.22 0.69 -18.79
N SER A 185 7.75 0.32 -19.96
CA SER A 185 6.98 -0.01 -21.17
C SER A 185 6.54 -1.47 -21.18
N HIS A 186 7.29 -2.36 -20.54
CA HIS A 186 6.97 -3.77 -20.40
C HIS A 186 7.48 -4.31 -19.08
N SER A 187 6.70 -5.18 -18.43
CA SER A 187 7.15 -5.96 -17.28
C SER A 187 6.39 -7.27 -17.21
N LEU A 188 7.11 -8.36 -17.05
CA LEU A 188 6.56 -9.70 -16.95
C LEU A 188 7.33 -10.50 -15.89
N ALA A 189 6.59 -11.14 -15.01
CA ALA A 189 7.08 -12.23 -14.18
C ALA A 189 6.42 -13.51 -14.69
N ASP A 190 7.15 -14.30 -15.46
CA ASP A 190 6.70 -15.59 -15.97
C ASP A 190 7.06 -16.66 -14.96
N VAL A 191 6.02 -17.27 -14.37
CA VAL A 191 6.14 -18.20 -13.26
C VAL A 191 5.78 -19.62 -13.71
N ASP A 192 6.74 -20.52 -13.63
CA ASP A 192 6.50 -21.96 -13.70
C ASP A 192 6.24 -22.50 -12.28
N ALA A 193 4.96 -22.74 -11.97
CA ALA A 193 4.53 -23.21 -10.67
C ALA A 193 5.01 -24.65 -10.35
N ASP A 194 5.18 -25.49 -11.38
CA ASP A 194 5.62 -26.89 -11.22
C ASP A 194 7.12 -26.95 -10.95
N ALA A 195 7.90 -26.18 -11.70
CA ALA A 195 9.34 -26.05 -11.46
C ALA A 195 9.65 -25.20 -10.21
N ALA A 196 8.70 -24.35 -9.78
CA ALA A 196 8.88 -23.32 -8.77
C ALA A 196 9.98 -22.32 -9.16
N GLU A 197 9.94 -21.86 -10.41
CA GLU A 197 10.89 -20.93 -11.01
C GLU A 197 10.16 -19.71 -11.58
N ALA A 198 10.81 -18.54 -11.56
CA ALA A 198 10.30 -17.31 -12.13
C ALA A 198 11.35 -16.66 -13.03
N HIS A 199 10.93 -16.32 -14.25
CA HIS A 199 11.71 -15.55 -15.22
C HIS A 199 11.17 -14.11 -15.23
N LEU A 200 12.04 -13.16 -14.89
CA LEU A 200 11.65 -11.77 -14.76
C LEU A 200 12.17 -10.97 -15.96
N SER A 201 11.30 -10.19 -16.59
CA SER A 201 11.69 -9.27 -17.65
C SER A 201 11.08 -7.89 -17.44
N VAL A 202 11.86 -6.84 -17.66
CA VAL A 202 11.42 -5.46 -17.61
C VAL A 202 12.07 -4.64 -18.70
N THR A 203 11.31 -3.76 -19.33
CA THR A 203 11.82 -2.81 -20.32
C THR A 203 11.51 -1.40 -19.84
N TYR A 204 12.54 -0.58 -19.72
CA TYR A 204 12.44 0.83 -19.41
C TYR A 204 12.48 1.66 -20.69
N ASP A 205 11.41 2.43 -20.95
CA ASP A 205 11.39 3.43 -22.01
C ASP A 205 11.82 4.77 -21.43
N SER A 206 12.92 5.32 -21.94
CA SER A 206 13.46 6.57 -21.42
C SER A 206 12.60 7.80 -21.75
N GLY A 207 11.78 7.73 -22.79
CA GLY A 207 11.26 8.96 -23.38
C GLY A 207 12.39 9.88 -23.86
N PRO A 208 12.11 11.17 -24.16
CA PRO A 208 13.12 12.12 -24.62
C PRO A 208 14.13 12.50 -23.53
N ALA A 209 15.34 12.85 -23.95
CA ALA A 209 16.33 13.44 -23.06
C ALA A 209 15.99 14.91 -22.76
N PHE A 210 16.11 15.31 -21.52
CA PHE A 210 15.81 16.66 -21.04
C PHE A 210 17.08 17.43 -20.67
N ARG A 211 17.02 18.74 -20.84
CA ARG A 211 18.02 19.70 -20.40
C ARG A 211 17.37 20.84 -19.64
N PHE A 212 18.11 21.48 -18.76
CA PHE A 212 17.65 22.68 -18.09
C PHE A 212 17.47 23.82 -19.09
N GLY A 213 16.21 24.30 -19.20
CA GLY A 213 15.89 25.51 -19.92
C GLY A 213 16.22 26.78 -19.13
N PRO A 214 16.03 27.98 -19.72
CA PRO A 214 16.09 29.22 -18.98
C PRO A 214 15.01 29.24 -17.92
N LEU A 215 15.36 29.71 -16.71
CA LEU A 215 14.38 29.90 -15.65
C LEU A 215 13.34 30.95 -16.07
N GLN A 216 12.08 30.60 -16.00
CA GLN A 216 10.97 31.52 -16.27
C GLN A 216 10.23 31.84 -14.98
N THR A 217 9.90 33.11 -14.79
CA THR A 217 9.06 33.56 -13.67
C THR A 217 7.68 33.95 -14.19
N VAL A 218 6.64 33.55 -13.50
CA VAL A 218 5.24 33.86 -13.85
C VAL A 218 4.94 35.33 -13.43
N PRO A 219 3.94 36.01 -13.99
CA PRO A 219 3.85 37.45 -14.18
C PRO A 219 4.37 38.37 -13.07
N GLU A 220 5.01 39.45 -13.49
CA GLU A 220 5.81 40.40 -12.73
C GLU A 220 5.11 41.11 -11.55
N ASN A 221 3.79 41.20 -11.55
CA ASN A 221 3.03 41.94 -10.55
C ASN A 221 2.75 41.15 -9.26
N THR A 222 3.11 39.89 -9.21
CA THR A 222 2.97 39.01 -8.01
C THR A 222 4.29 38.75 -7.31
N GLN A 223 5.40 39.18 -7.87
CA GLN A 223 6.74 38.87 -7.33
C GLN A 223 7.30 40.09 -6.54
N ARG A 224 7.60 39.85 -5.27
CA ARG A 224 8.28 40.77 -4.41
C ARG A 224 9.75 41.00 -4.81
N TYR A 225 10.34 40.05 -5.52
CA TYR A 225 11.75 40.01 -5.93
C TYR A 225 11.85 39.76 -7.44
N GLY A 226 12.76 40.46 -8.10
CA GLY A 226 12.90 40.43 -9.55
C GLY A 226 13.44 39.06 -10.05
N HIS A 227 13.18 38.76 -11.32
CA HIS A 227 13.62 37.56 -12.03
C HIS A 227 15.10 37.25 -11.85
N GLU A 228 15.96 38.25 -11.85
CA GLU A 228 17.40 38.10 -11.70
C GLU A 228 17.80 37.53 -10.34
N ALA A 229 17.14 37.96 -9.26
CA ALA A 229 17.37 37.45 -7.92
C ALA A 229 17.01 35.96 -7.82
N VAL A 230 15.88 35.56 -8.42
CA VAL A 230 15.46 34.14 -8.48
C VAL A 230 16.49 33.30 -9.23
N ARG A 231 16.95 33.77 -10.39
CA ARG A 231 17.95 33.11 -11.20
C ARG A 231 19.28 32.93 -10.47
N LEU A 232 19.75 33.98 -9.79
CA LEU A 232 21.00 33.94 -9.01
C LEU A 232 20.90 32.98 -7.80
N LEU A 233 19.74 32.89 -7.16
CA LEU A 233 19.49 31.98 -6.05
C LEU A 233 19.35 30.53 -6.51
N ALA A 234 18.55 30.25 -7.54
CA ALA A 234 18.28 28.93 -8.04
C ALA A 234 19.55 28.26 -8.61
N ARG A 235 20.41 29.01 -9.30
CA ARG A 235 21.67 28.55 -9.92
C ARG A 235 21.47 27.33 -10.81
N LEU A 236 20.37 27.31 -11.58
CA LEU A 236 20.13 26.24 -12.54
C LEU A 236 21.06 26.37 -13.75
N PRO A 237 21.80 25.33 -14.12
CA PRO A 237 22.75 25.40 -15.23
C PRO A 237 22.02 25.24 -16.56
N THR A 238 21.54 26.35 -17.15
CA THR A 238 20.85 26.35 -18.45
C THR A 238 21.65 25.62 -19.51
N GLY A 239 21.01 24.71 -20.24
CA GLY A 239 21.63 23.92 -21.30
C GLY A 239 22.31 22.63 -20.83
N ALA A 240 22.56 22.46 -19.52
CA ALA A 240 23.05 21.21 -18.97
C ALA A 240 21.97 20.12 -18.99
N ASP A 241 22.38 18.87 -19.02
CA ASP A 241 21.46 17.74 -18.92
C ASP A 241 20.69 17.79 -17.60
N TYR A 242 19.45 17.32 -17.62
CA TYR A 242 18.61 17.26 -16.43
C TYR A 242 19.25 16.34 -15.38
N ASP A 243 19.25 16.82 -14.14
CA ASP A 243 19.67 16.10 -12.94
C ASP A 243 18.73 16.50 -11.79
N GLU A 244 18.01 15.50 -11.25
CA GLU A 244 17.08 15.70 -10.15
C GLU A 244 17.75 16.33 -8.93
N SER A 245 18.99 15.95 -8.62
CA SER A 245 19.72 16.49 -7.48
C SER A 245 19.98 17.99 -7.62
N VAL A 246 20.26 18.44 -8.82
CA VAL A 246 20.46 19.88 -9.14
C VAL A 246 19.14 20.64 -8.98
N MET A 247 18.03 20.04 -9.42
CA MET A 247 16.70 20.63 -9.25
C MET A 247 16.33 20.76 -7.76
N LEU A 248 16.50 19.68 -6.99
CA LEU A 248 16.23 19.69 -5.54
C LEU A 248 17.11 20.69 -4.78
N GLN A 249 18.39 20.82 -5.14
CA GLN A 249 19.27 21.82 -4.56
C GLN A 249 18.85 23.24 -4.89
N ALA A 250 18.37 23.50 -6.11
CA ALA A 250 17.83 24.78 -6.49
C ALA A 250 16.57 25.13 -5.69
N GLN A 251 15.67 24.17 -5.54
CA GLN A 251 14.47 24.28 -4.72
C GLN A 251 14.83 24.59 -3.26
N GLN A 252 15.78 23.88 -2.69
CA GLN A 252 16.23 24.09 -1.30
C GLN A 252 16.88 25.48 -1.10
N ARG A 253 17.71 25.94 -2.06
CA ARG A 253 18.27 27.30 -2.00
C ARG A 253 17.20 28.38 -2.01
N LEU A 254 16.17 28.21 -2.86
CA LEU A 254 15.04 29.14 -2.89
C LEU A 254 14.24 29.10 -1.59
N ALA A 255 13.92 27.92 -1.08
CA ALA A 255 13.18 27.75 0.18
C ALA A 255 13.93 28.34 1.39
N SER A 256 15.24 28.11 1.47
CA SER A 256 16.07 28.62 2.59
C SER A 256 16.43 30.10 2.49
N SER A 257 16.15 30.73 1.35
CA SER A 257 16.46 32.17 1.14
C SER A 257 15.62 33.11 2.01
N GLY A 258 14.45 32.66 2.50
CA GLY A 258 13.47 33.48 3.21
C GLY A 258 12.71 34.47 2.32
N TYR A 259 12.91 34.39 1.01
CA TYR A 259 12.20 35.26 0.04
C TYR A 259 10.85 34.72 -0.41
N TYR A 260 10.60 33.43 -0.19
CA TYR A 260 9.39 32.73 -0.61
C TYR A 260 8.77 31.97 0.56
N ASP A 261 7.46 32.06 0.69
CA ASP A 261 6.70 31.38 1.76
C ASP A 261 6.60 29.87 1.49
N SER A 262 6.62 29.47 0.22
CA SER A 262 6.62 28.07 -0.19
C SER A 262 7.34 27.88 -1.54
N VAL A 263 8.03 26.78 -1.69
CA VAL A 263 8.71 26.36 -2.93
C VAL A 263 8.37 24.88 -3.14
N PHE A 264 7.78 24.54 -4.29
CA PHE A 264 7.34 23.20 -4.65
C PHE A 264 8.12 22.65 -5.82
#